data_7b7a2c02946f1a8ec6306a8bbc2b0d6c
#
_entry.id   7b7a2c02946f1a8ec6306a8bbc2b0d6c
#
_cell.length_a   1.000
_cell.length_b   1.000
_cell.length_c   1.000
_cell.angle_alpha   90.00
_cell.angle_beta   90.00
_cell.angle_gamma   90.00
#
_symmetry.space_group_name_H-M   'P 1'
#
loop_
_entity.id
_entity.type
_entity.pdbx_description
1 polymer ?
#
loop_
_entity_poly.entity_id
_entity_poly.type
_entity_poly.pdbx_seq_one_letter_code
_entity_poly.pdbx_strand_id
1 'polypeptide(L)'
;MKRYQDNTFVVGNIGTPYTQEVLKTDKDSVTVAEISSFQLETAVHFHPTVSAILNITPDHLNRHHTMENYAAVKESITKNQTKDDFCVLNHEDSWLKAFAPKCPAQVIWFSSKEKLERGYYLVGSKICRNLGNGEEVLMDVDKMQLIGVHNFENVMAAIAIAAAYGVPMETILDTVKHFQAVEHRIEYVATKNGVVYYNDSKGTNPDAAIQAIRAMKWPTVLIGGGYD
;
A
#
# COMPACT_ATOMS: atom_id res chain seq x y z
N MET A 1 -2.47 11.84 -5.49
CA MET A 1 -2.23 12.24 -6.90
C MET A 1 -3.30 13.20 -7.42
N LYS A 2 -4.58 12.86 -7.52
CA LYS A 2 -5.65 13.75 -8.06
C LYS A 2 -5.71 15.16 -7.45
N ARG A 3 -5.36 15.34 -6.17
CA ARG A 3 -5.27 16.67 -5.53
C ARG A 3 -4.00 17.46 -5.93
N TYR A 4 -3.03 16.79 -6.51
CA TYR A 4 -1.78 17.40 -6.95
C TYR A 4 -1.78 17.68 -8.46
N GLN A 5 -2.39 16.76 -9.23
CA GLN A 5 -2.43 16.83 -10.69
C GLN A 5 -3.77 16.28 -11.18
N ASP A 6 -4.55 17.10 -11.87
CA ASP A 6 -5.89 16.75 -12.35
C ASP A 6 -5.87 15.63 -13.39
N ASN A 7 -4.85 15.62 -14.29
CA ASN A 7 -4.68 14.59 -15.31
C ASN A 7 -4.12 13.28 -14.70
N THR A 8 -4.84 12.75 -13.69
CA THR A 8 -4.47 11.53 -12.96
C THR A 8 -5.50 10.43 -13.16
N PHE A 9 -5.04 9.29 -13.66
CA PHE A 9 -5.83 8.07 -13.88
C PHE A 9 -5.53 7.03 -12.81
N VAL A 10 -6.58 6.45 -12.23
CA VAL A 10 -6.48 5.33 -11.28
C VAL A 10 -7.05 4.10 -11.96
N VAL A 11 -6.21 3.10 -12.18
CA VAL A 11 -6.50 1.98 -13.06
C VAL A 11 -5.88 0.67 -12.56
N GLY A 12 -6.17 -0.42 -13.23
CA GLY A 12 -5.45 -1.68 -13.09
C GLY A 12 -6.32 -2.85 -12.65
N ASN A 13 -5.81 -3.63 -11.71
CA ASN A 13 -6.48 -4.82 -11.20
C ASN A 13 -7.73 -4.46 -10.38
N ILE A 14 -7.78 -3.27 -9.81
CA ILE A 14 -8.93 -2.72 -9.10
C ILE A 14 -9.53 -1.54 -9.88
N GLY A 15 -10.84 -1.43 -9.88
CA GLY A 15 -11.55 -0.33 -10.49
C GLY A 15 -11.56 -0.41 -12.03
N THR A 16 -11.09 0.63 -12.70
CA THR A 16 -11.12 0.75 -14.17
C THR A 16 -9.91 0.07 -14.81
N PRO A 17 -10.09 -0.81 -15.81
CA PRO A 17 -8.96 -1.39 -16.55
C PRO A 17 -8.14 -0.32 -17.27
N TYR A 18 -6.79 -0.47 -17.28
CA TYR A 18 -5.91 0.49 -17.96
C TYR A 18 -6.25 0.62 -19.46
N THR A 19 -6.62 -0.48 -20.11
CA THR A 19 -7.01 -0.50 -21.53
C THR A 19 -8.21 0.39 -21.85
N GLN A 20 -9.08 0.67 -20.87
CA GLN A 20 -10.21 1.57 -21.03
C GLN A 20 -9.78 3.05 -20.99
N GLU A 21 -8.76 3.36 -20.24
CA GLU A 21 -8.30 4.75 -19.99
C GLU A 21 -7.12 5.17 -20.88
N VAL A 22 -6.34 4.21 -21.39
CA VAL A 22 -5.07 4.48 -22.09
C VAL A 22 -5.20 5.47 -23.26
N LEU A 23 -6.31 5.45 -23.99
CA LEU A 23 -6.54 6.37 -25.09
C LEU A 23 -6.83 7.81 -24.65
N LYS A 24 -7.07 8.04 -23.37
CA LYS A 24 -7.29 9.36 -22.76
C LYS A 24 -6.00 9.91 -22.13
N THR A 25 -4.97 9.09 -22.02
CA THR A 25 -3.68 9.49 -21.42
C THR A 25 -2.78 10.14 -22.46
N ASP A 26 -1.96 11.05 -22.00
CA ASP A 26 -0.91 11.71 -22.75
C ASP A 26 0.42 11.72 -21.97
N LYS A 27 1.43 12.39 -22.51
CA LYS A 27 2.78 12.46 -21.89
C LYS A 27 2.79 13.17 -20.52
N ASP A 28 1.79 13.99 -20.23
CA ASP A 28 1.67 14.77 -19.01
C ASP A 28 0.71 14.10 -18.00
N SER A 29 0.15 12.95 -18.36
CA SER A 29 -0.75 12.16 -17.50
C SER A 29 0.01 11.40 -16.43
N VAL A 30 -0.60 11.28 -15.26
CA VAL A 30 -0.13 10.39 -14.18
C VAL A 30 -1.06 9.20 -14.08
N THR A 31 -0.49 8.01 -14.16
CA THR A 31 -1.24 6.77 -13.96
C THR A 31 -0.85 6.13 -12.63
N VAL A 32 -1.84 5.94 -11.75
CA VAL A 32 -1.71 5.15 -10.51
C VAL A 32 -2.37 3.81 -10.78
N ALA A 33 -1.56 2.75 -10.83
CA ALA A 33 -2.02 1.43 -11.22
C ALA A 33 -1.82 0.40 -10.11
N GLU A 34 -2.85 -0.39 -9.81
CA GLU A 34 -2.70 -1.62 -9.05
C GLU A 34 -2.49 -2.77 -10.04
N ILE A 35 -1.36 -3.46 -9.92
CA ILE A 35 -0.97 -4.51 -10.86
C ILE A 35 -0.93 -5.87 -10.14
N SER A 36 -1.72 -6.83 -10.62
CA SER A 36 -1.68 -8.21 -10.12
C SER A 36 -0.46 -8.98 -10.63
N SER A 37 -0.11 -10.06 -9.93
CA SER A 37 0.94 -10.98 -10.39
C SER A 37 0.63 -11.53 -11.79
N PHE A 38 -0.64 -11.81 -12.10
CA PHE A 38 -1.05 -12.32 -13.41
C PHE A 38 -0.80 -11.31 -14.54
N GLN A 39 -1.00 -10.02 -14.29
CA GLN A 39 -0.69 -8.96 -15.25
C GLN A 39 0.82 -8.80 -15.45
N LEU A 40 1.62 -8.99 -14.39
CA LEU A 40 3.08 -8.90 -14.46
C LEU A 40 3.70 -10.03 -15.28
N GLU A 41 3.11 -11.25 -15.29
CA GLU A 41 3.60 -12.38 -16.09
C GLU A 41 3.77 -12.03 -17.58
N THR A 42 2.91 -11.16 -18.10
CA THR A 42 2.89 -10.79 -19.53
C THR A 42 3.39 -9.37 -19.80
N ALA A 43 3.74 -8.63 -18.75
CA ALA A 43 4.23 -7.25 -18.89
C ALA A 43 5.68 -7.25 -19.38
N VAL A 44 5.93 -6.83 -20.64
CA VAL A 44 7.27 -6.83 -21.24
C VAL A 44 7.96 -5.47 -21.08
N HIS A 45 7.29 -4.39 -21.44
CA HIS A 45 7.85 -3.02 -21.48
C HIS A 45 7.36 -2.10 -20.36
N PHE A 46 6.65 -2.66 -19.38
CA PHE A 46 6.14 -1.87 -18.26
C PHE A 46 7.29 -1.29 -17.44
N HIS A 47 7.32 0.04 -17.29
CA HIS A 47 8.36 0.79 -16.62
C HIS A 47 7.72 1.86 -15.71
N PRO A 48 7.41 1.55 -14.46
CA PRO A 48 6.90 2.54 -13.53
C PRO A 48 8.04 3.42 -12.98
N THR A 49 7.83 4.73 -12.89
CA THR A 49 8.76 5.66 -12.22
C THR A 49 8.86 5.36 -10.72
N VAL A 50 7.73 4.97 -10.13
CA VAL A 50 7.68 4.52 -8.73
C VAL A 50 6.88 3.22 -8.67
N SER A 51 7.47 2.16 -8.16
CA SER A 51 6.81 0.89 -7.85
C SER A 51 6.70 0.68 -6.35
N ALA A 52 5.82 -0.23 -5.93
CA ALA A 52 5.73 -0.67 -4.55
C ALA A 52 5.35 -2.14 -4.46
N ILE A 53 5.94 -2.86 -3.50
CA ILE A 53 5.54 -4.21 -3.11
C ILE A 53 5.31 -4.18 -1.58
N LEU A 54 4.04 -4.35 -1.18
CA LEU A 54 3.66 -4.15 0.22
C LEU A 54 3.93 -5.38 1.09
N ASN A 55 3.78 -6.56 0.51
CA ASN A 55 4.07 -7.85 1.14
C ASN A 55 4.09 -8.98 0.10
N ILE A 56 4.72 -10.11 0.49
CA ILE A 56 4.70 -11.36 -0.27
C ILE A 56 4.28 -12.47 0.70
N THR A 57 2.98 -12.73 0.75
CA THR A 57 2.36 -13.80 1.55
C THR A 57 1.78 -14.87 0.64
N PRO A 58 1.65 -16.14 1.09
CA PRO A 58 1.14 -17.21 0.26
C PRO A 58 -0.23 -16.89 -0.34
N ASP A 59 -0.27 -16.82 -1.67
CA ASP A 59 -1.49 -16.61 -2.45
C ASP A 59 -1.26 -17.14 -3.87
N HIS A 60 -2.34 -17.53 -4.55
CA HIS A 60 -2.30 -17.97 -5.95
C HIS A 60 -1.29 -19.08 -6.28
N LEU A 61 -0.94 -19.95 -5.30
CA LEU A 61 0.05 -21.01 -5.50
C LEU A 61 -0.45 -22.12 -6.46
N ASN A 62 -1.76 -22.21 -6.67
CA ASN A 62 -2.33 -23.03 -7.74
C ASN A 62 -1.88 -22.59 -9.15
N ARG A 63 -1.47 -21.33 -9.33
CA ARG A 63 -0.94 -20.76 -10.56
C ARG A 63 0.58 -20.66 -10.58
N HIS A 64 1.15 -20.10 -9.52
CA HIS A 64 2.59 -19.84 -9.44
C HIS A 64 3.41 -21.05 -8.96
N HIS A 65 2.74 -22.07 -8.41
CA HIS A 65 3.28 -23.34 -7.93
C HIS A 65 4.13 -23.21 -6.66
N THR A 66 5.07 -22.27 -6.58
CA THR A 66 5.95 -22.06 -5.42
C THR A 66 5.96 -20.60 -4.98
N MET A 67 6.36 -20.36 -3.73
CA MET A 67 6.52 -19.00 -3.21
C MET A 67 7.63 -18.24 -3.93
N GLU A 68 8.71 -18.93 -4.32
CA GLU A 68 9.83 -18.37 -5.09
C GLU A 68 9.35 -17.82 -6.44
N ASN A 69 8.55 -18.59 -7.16
CA ASN A 69 7.97 -18.14 -8.43
C ASN A 69 7.02 -16.96 -8.23
N TYR A 70 6.16 -17.02 -7.20
CA TYR A 70 5.25 -15.95 -6.88
C TYR A 70 5.99 -14.66 -6.52
N ALA A 71 7.02 -14.74 -5.67
CA ALA A 71 7.87 -13.61 -5.32
C ALA A 71 8.57 -13.04 -6.57
N ALA A 72 9.21 -13.88 -7.38
CA ALA A 72 9.88 -13.44 -8.60
C ALA A 72 8.97 -12.73 -9.58
N VAL A 73 7.71 -13.18 -9.71
CA VAL A 73 6.72 -12.48 -10.54
C VAL A 73 6.36 -11.12 -9.96
N LYS A 74 6.14 -10.99 -8.65
CA LYS A 74 5.87 -9.67 -8.03
C LYS A 74 7.07 -8.73 -8.15
N GLU A 75 8.28 -9.23 -7.92
CA GLU A 75 9.54 -8.49 -8.04
C GLU A 75 9.77 -7.98 -9.48
N SER A 76 9.24 -8.69 -10.48
CA SER A 76 9.36 -8.30 -11.89
C SER A 76 8.70 -6.96 -12.24
N ILE A 77 7.91 -6.37 -11.34
CA ILE A 77 7.40 -5.00 -11.50
C ILE A 77 8.55 -3.99 -11.69
N THR A 78 9.73 -4.31 -11.15
CA THR A 78 10.92 -3.44 -11.21
C THR A 78 11.84 -3.76 -12.40
N LYS A 79 11.56 -4.79 -13.20
CA LYS A 79 12.53 -5.34 -14.18
C LYS A 79 13.05 -4.33 -15.22
N ASN A 80 12.24 -3.32 -15.55
CA ASN A 80 12.63 -2.26 -16.49
C ASN A 80 12.98 -0.94 -15.79
N GLN A 81 12.89 -0.89 -14.45
CA GLN A 81 13.33 0.26 -13.67
C GLN A 81 14.86 0.41 -13.69
N THR A 82 15.32 1.60 -13.37
CA THR A 82 16.73 1.98 -13.31
C THR A 82 17.05 2.63 -11.97
N LYS A 83 18.30 3.04 -11.77
CA LYS A 83 18.74 3.81 -10.60
C LYS A 83 18.07 5.18 -10.46
N ASP A 84 17.37 5.64 -11.47
CA ASP A 84 16.65 6.93 -11.46
C ASP A 84 15.20 6.75 -10.99
N ASP A 85 14.74 5.52 -10.87
CA ASP A 85 13.40 5.15 -10.41
C ASP A 85 13.40 4.74 -8.93
N PHE A 86 12.20 4.56 -8.36
CA PHE A 86 12.03 4.20 -6.95
C PHE A 86 11.20 2.93 -6.78
N CYS A 87 11.56 2.13 -5.75
CA CYS A 87 10.79 0.97 -5.34
C CYS A 87 10.53 1.03 -3.83
N VAL A 88 9.25 1.12 -3.44
CA VAL A 88 8.83 1.16 -2.03
C VAL A 88 8.60 -0.26 -1.53
N LEU A 89 9.31 -0.65 -0.47
CA LEU A 89 9.32 -2.01 0.07
C LEU A 89 9.02 -2.03 1.57
N ASN A 90 8.32 -3.08 2.02
CA ASN A 90 8.08 -3.33 3.43
C ASN A 90 9.31 -3.99 4.08
N HIS A 91 9.86 -3.34 5.09
CA HIS A 91 11.02 -3.86 5.84
C HIS A 91 10.68 -5.05 6.73
N GLU A 92 9.42 -5.34 7.01
CA GLU A 92 9.00 -6.52 7.79
C GLU A 92 9.01 -7.81 6.96
N ASP A 93 8.98 -7.71 5.64
CA ASP A 93 8.84 -8.85 4.74
C ASP A 93 10.23 -9.42 4.38
N SER A 94 10.42 -10.71 4.70
CA SER A 94 11.69 -11.38 4.46
C SER A 94 12.04 -11.56 2.98
N TRP A 95 11.02 -11.74 2.11
CA TRP A 95 11.21 -11.83 0.66
C TRP A 95 11.70 -10.49 0.12
N LEU A 96 11.09 -9.39 0.56
CA LEU A 96 11.46 -8.05 0.12
C LEU A 96 12.84 -7.63 0.65
N LYS A 97 13.21 -8.02 1.87
CA LYS A 97 14.58 -7.86 2.37
C LYS A 97 15.62 -8.61 1.50
N ALA A 98 15.31 -9.83 1.09
CA ALA A 98 16.19 -10.62 0.22
C ALA A 98 16.24 -10.07 -1.22
N PHE A 99 15.17 -9.44 -1.69
CA PHE A 99 15.08 -8.84 -3.01
C PHE A 99 15.82 -7.50 -3.09
N ALA A 100 15.75 -6.66 -2.08
CA ALA A 100 16.24 -5.27 -2.11
C ALA A 100 17.66 -5.08 -2.66
N PRO A 101 18.66 -5.95 -2.33
CA PRO A 101 20.00 -5.84 -2.92
C PRO A 101 20.06 -6.07 -4.43
N LYS A 102 19.02 -6.68 -5.02
CA LYS A 102 18.90 -6.98 -6.45
C LYS A 102 18.01 -6.00 -7.19
N CYS A 103 17.30 -5.14 -6.45
CA CYS A 103 16.38 -4.17 -7.02
C CYS A 103 17.13 -3.15 -7.89
N PRO A 104 16.75 -2.96 -9.17
CA PRO A 104 17.43 -2.01 -10.04
C PRO A 104 17.12 -0.54 -9.69
N ALA A 105 15.99 -0.30 -8.98
CA ALA A 105 15.56 1.03 -8.55
C ALA A 105 16.11 1.39 -7.16
N GLN A 106 16.02 2.66 -6.78
CA GLN A 106 16.32 3.12 -5.44
C GLN A 106 15.27 2.61 -4.46
N VAL A 107 15.67 1.80 -3.49
CA VAL A 107 14.76 1.24 -2.49
C VAL A 107 14.41 2.28 -1.44
N ILE A 108 13.12 2.44 -1.18
CA ILE A 108 12.56 3.23 -0.08
C ILE A 108 11.84 2.26 0.85
N TRP A 109 12.33 2.15 2.08
CA TRP A 109 11.75 1.27 3.08
C TRP A 109 10.60 1.91 3.84
N PHE A 110 9.61 1.10 4.24
CA PHE A 110 8.70 1.44 5.33
C PHE A 110 8.64 0.30 6.35
N SER A 111 8.37 0.64 7.63
CA SER A 111 8.32 -0.30 8.75
C SER A 111 7.29 0.13 9.80
N SER A 112 6.48 -0.81 10.27
CA SER A 112 5.59 -0.60 11.41
C SER A 112 6.18 -1.09 12.74
N LYS A 113 7.28 -1.83 12.71
CA LYS A 113 7.88 -2.48 13.88
C LYS A 113 9.24 -1.92 14.27
N GLU A 114 10.01 -1.44 13.31
CA GLU A 114 11.38 -1.01 13.51
C GLU A 114 11.57 0.46 13.12
N LYS A 115 12.33 1.19 13.94
CA LYS A 115 12.83 2.50 13.57
C LYS A 115 13.95 2.33 12.53
N LEU A 116 13.78 2.91 11.37
CA LEU A 116 14.72 2.79 10.27
C LEU A 116 15.77 3.93 10.29
N GLU A 117 17.01 3.60 9.94
CA GLU A 117 18.03 4.63 9.67
C GLU A 117 17.67 5.49 8.46
N ARG A 118 16.98 4.88 7.47
CA ARG A 118 16.48 5.56 6.27
C ARG A 118 15.18 4.93 5.79
N GLY A 119 14.12 5.75 5.70
CA GLY A 119 12.79 5.30 5.29
C GLY A 119 11.66 5.94 6.08
N TYR A 120 10.50 5.33 6.00
CA TYR A 120 9.28 5.72 6.73
C TYR A 120 8.98 4.67 7.80
N TYR A 121 8.63 5.07 9.00
CA TYR A 121 8.40 4.12 10.08
C TYR A 121 7.46 4.64 11.16
N LEU A 122 6.93 3.70 11.94
CA LEU A 122 6.03 3.99 13.06
C LEU A 122 6.81 4.02 14.37
N VAL A 123 6.62 5.07 15.14
CA VAL A 123 7.11 5.19 16.53
C VAL A 123 5.95 5.53 17.45
N GLY A 124 5.49 4.56 18.23
CA GLY A 124 4.26 4.73 19.02
C GLY A 124 3.07 5.00 18.08
N SER A 125 2.40 6.14 18.25
CA SER A 125 1.32 6.58 17.37
C SER A 125 1.79 7.50 16.23
N LYS A 126 3.08 7.67 16.02
CA LYS A 126 3.61 8.66 15.08
C LYS A 126 4.21 8.00 13.84
N ILE A 127 3.77 8.41 12.67
CA ILE A 127 4.45 8.13 11.40
C ILE A 127 5.60 9.13 11.29
N CYS A 128 6.81 8.59 11.18
CA CYS A 128 8.05 9.32 11.05
C CYS A 128 8.72 9.02 9.70
N ARG A 129 9.62 9.89 9.27
CA ARG A 129 10.57 9.58 8.21
C ARG A 129 11.98 9.99 8.62
N ASN A 130 12.96 9.30 8.05
CA ASN A 130 14.35 9.72 8.03
C ASN A 130 14.90 9.49 6.62
N LEU A 131 15.42 10.53 5.98
CA LEU A 131 16.02 10.46 4.65
C LEU A 131 17.53 10.71 4.69
N GLY A 132 18.14 10.57 5.87
CA GLY A 132 19.55 10.82 6.11
C GLY A 132 19.84 12.17 6.78
N ASN A 133 18.82 13.01 6.99
CA ASN A 133 18.95 14.34 7.60
C ASN A 133 18.37 14.38 9.04
N GLY A 134 18.16 13.22 9.65
CA GLY A 134 17.53 13.07 10.95
C GLY A 134 16.05 12.70 10.87
N GLU A 135 15.47 12.41 12.03
CA GLU A 135 14.07 12.02 12.16
C GLU A 135 13.14 13.22 12.04
N GLU A 136 12.10 13.07 11.24
CA GLU A 136 11.00 14.01 11.12
C GLU A 136 9.69 13.29 11.44
N VAL A 137 8.89 13.86 12.33
CA VAL A 137 7.53 13.39 12.62
C VAL A 137 6.59 13.96 11.57
N LEU A 138 5.96 13.12 10.78
CA LEU A 138 5.04 13.52 9.73
C LEU A 138 3.62 13.73 10.24
N MET A 139 3.09 12.74 10.99
CA MET A 139 1.74 12.82 11.54
C MET A 139 1.51 11.81 12.66
N ASP A 140 0.46 12.05 13.44
CA ASP A 140 -0.05 11.09 14.41
C ASP A 140 -1.16 10.25 13.77
N VAL A 141 -1.13 8.92 13.94
CA VAL A 141 -2.13 8.01 13.38
C VAL A 141 -3.53 8.25 13.94
N ASP A 142 -3.64 8.82 15.15
CA ASP A 142 -4.94 9.17 15.74
C ASP A 142 -5.65 10.33 15.01
N LYS A 143 -4.94 11.03 14.11
CA LYS A 143 -5.52 12.06 13.23
C LYS A 143 -6.10 11.47 11.93
N MET A 144 -5.90 10.18 11.69
CA MET A 144 -6.44 9.48 10.52
C MET A 144 -7.81 8.85 10.84
N GLN A 145 -8.59 8.63 9.82
CA GLN A 145 -9.84 7.87 9.93
C GLN A 145 -9.63 6.35 9.79
N LEU A 146 -8.46 5.95 9.31
CA LEU A 146 -8.07 4.55 9.18
C LEU A 146 -7.56 3.99 10.50
N ILE A 147 -7.93 2.76 10.83
CA ILE A 147 -7.51 2.05 12.03
C ILE A 147 -6.75 0.77 11.68
N GLY A 148 -5.86 0.36 12.60
CA GLY A 148 -5.08 -0.87 12.46
C GLY A 148 -3.71 -0.69 11.81
N VAL A 149 -2.74 -1.48 12.30
CA VAL A 149 -1.33 -1.37 11.90
C VAL A 149 -1.16 -1.58 10.39
N HIS A 150 -1.88 -2.55 9.80
CA HIS A 150 -1.85 -2.79 8.36
C HIS A 150 -2.25 -1.55 7.53
N ASN A 151 -3.22 -0.74 8.02
CA ASN A 151 -3.58 0.51 7.37
C ASN A 151 -2.49 1.57 7.57
N PHE A 152 -1.79 1.59 8.71
CA PHE A 152 -0.66 2.49 8.91
C PHE A 152 0.51 2.15 7.98
N GLU A 153 0.75 0.85 7.72
CA GLU A 153 1.70 0.37 6.70
C GLU A 153 1.30 0.84 5.30
N ASN A 154 0.03 0.65 4.93
CA ASN A 154 -0.49 1.12 3.64
C ASN A 154 -0.35 2.65 3.49
N VAL A 155 -0.59 3.41 4.55
CA VAL A 155 -0.42 4.86 4.57
C VAL A 155 1.05 5.24 4.43
N MET A 156 1.97 4.60 5.15
CA MET A 156 3.41 4.85 5.02
C MET A 156 3.89 4.56 3.59
N ALA A 157 3.44 3.46 2.99
CA ALA A 157 3.74 3.15 1.60
C ALA A 157 3.19 4.21 0.64
N ALA A 158 1.93 4.64 0.83
CA ALA A 158 1.31 5.67 0.00
C ALA A 158 2.02 7.03 0.12
N ILE A 159 2.45 7.42 1.34
CA ILE A 159 3.27 8.62 1.58
C ILE A 159 4.59 8.50 0.83
N ALA A 160 5.27 7.35 0.96
CA ALA A 160 6.56 7.10 0.32
C ALA A 160 6.46 7.16 -1.22
N ILE A 161 5.45 6.53 -1.81
CA ILE A 161 5.19 6.54 -3.26
C ILE A 161 4.93 7.96 -3.75
N ALA A 162 4.03 8.69 -3.09
CA ALA A 162 3.66 10.04 -3.51
C ALA A 162 4.83 11.03 -3.36
N ALA A 163 5.61 10.92 -2.27
CA ALA A 163 6.79 11.74 -2.04
C ALA A 163 7.91 11.44 -3.05
N ALA A 164 8.14 10.16 -3.38
CA ALA A 164 9.11 9.75 -4.39
C ALA A 164 8.73 10.28 -5.78
N TYR A 165 7.44 10.41 -6.08
CA TYR A 165 6.96 11.03 -7.31
C TYR A 165 7.09 12.56 -7.31
N GLY A 166 7.35 13.19 -6.17
CA GLY A 166 7.51 14.64 -6.05
C GLY A 166 6.27 15.41 -5.59
N VAL A 167 5.25 14.72 -5.05
CA VAL A 167 4.09 15.40 -4.44
C VAL A 167 4.54 16.12 -3.16
N PRO A 168 4.18 17.40 -2.95
CA PRO A 168 4.50 18.13 -1.73
C PRO A 168 3.94 17.42 -0.49
N MET A 169 4.76 17.31 0.57
CA MET A 169 4.41 16.56 1.78
C MET A 169 3.14 17.09 2.43
N GLU A 170 2.93 18.40 2.43
CA GLU A 170 1.71 19.03 2.96
C GLU A 170 0.45 18.49 2.26
N THR A 171 0.47 18.40 0.93
CA THR A 171 -0.64 17.84 0.12
C THR A 171 -0.89 16.37 0.44
N ILE A 172 0.20 15.60 0.63
CA ILE A 172 0.11 14.18 1.01
C ILE A 172 -0.56 14.03 2.37
N LEU A 173 -0.05 14.72 3.38
CA LEU A 173 -0.54 14.60 4.76
C LEU A 173 -1.97 15.10 4.92
N ASP A 174 -2.34 16.20 4.25
CA ASP A 174 -3.72 16.67 4.23
C ASP A 174 -4.66 15.62 3.59
N THR A 175 -4.21 15.00 2.50
CA THR A 175 -4.98 13.94 1.84
C THR A 175 -5.17 12.71 2.75
N VAL A 176 -4.10 12.26 3.40
CA VAL A 176 -4.14 11.10 4.33
C VAL A 176 -5.08 11.37 5.51
N LYS A 177 -5.04 12.57 6.08
CA LYS A 177 -5.89 12.97 7.21
C LYS A 177 -7.39 12.87 6.90
N HIS A 178 -7.77 13.17 5.65
CA HIS A 178 -9.17 13.18 5.23
C HIS A 178 -9.58 11.92 4.45
N PHE A 179 -8.65 10.97 4.27
CA PHE A 179 -8.94 9.73 3.56
C PHE A 179 -9.82 8.82 4.41
N GLN A 180 -10.94 8.40 3.86
CA GLN A 180 -11.88 7.47 4.49
C GLN A 180 -11.55 6.02 4.09
N ALA A 181 -11.91 5.08 4.96
CA ALA A 181 -11.81 3.67 4.63
C ALA A 181 -12.59 3.35 3.33
N VAL A 182 -12.06 2.40 2.57
CA VAL A 182 -12.79 1.87 1.42
C VAL A 182 -14.02 1.13 1.92
N GLU A 183 -15.15 1.33 1.25
CA GLU A 183 -16.42 0.67 1.55
C GLU A 183 -16.23 -0.83 1.77
N HIS A 184 -16.83 -1.35 2.83
CA HIS A 184 -16.74 -2.75 3.26
C HIS A 184 -15.37 -3.25 3.75
N ARG A 185 -14.39 -2.35 4.03
CA ARG A 185 -13.09 -2.72 4.59
C ARG A 185 -12.83 -1.95 5.89
N ILE A 186 -13.14 -2.58 7.04
CA ILE A 186 -13.12 -1.97 8.37
C ILE A 186 -13.81 -0.61 8.35
N GLU A 187 -14.90 -0.54 7.62
CA GLU A 187 -15.68 0.65 7.40
C GLU A 187 -16.47 0.99 8.66
N TYR A 188 -16.30 2.20 9.17
CA TYR A 188 -17.19 2.69 10.22
C TYR A 188 -18.60 2.86 9.68
N VAL A 189 -19.58 2.17 10.28
CA VAL A 189 -20.98 2.21 9.86
C VAL A 189 -21.78 3.19 10.74
N ALA A 190 -21.73 3.00 12.04
CA ALA A 190 -22.51 3.79 12.98
C ALA A 190 -22.04 3.62 14.42
N THR A 191 -22.47 4.55 15.29
CA THR A 191 -22.48 4.35 16.75
C THR A 191 -23.92 4.37 17.23
N LYS A 192 -24.35 3.29 17.88
CA LYS A 192 -25.72 3.18 18.45
C LYS A 192 -25.64 2.68 19.89
N ASN A 193 -26.24 3.41 20.82
CA ASN A 193 -26.27 3.07 22.26
C ASN A 193 -24.86 2.82 22.84
N GLY A 194 -23.86 3.59 22.43
CA GLY A 194 -22.47 3.44 22.87
C GLY A 194 -21.69 2.30 22.20
N VAL A 195 -22.32 1.53 21.31
CA VAL A 195 -21.68 0.45 20.52
C VAL A 195 -21.30 0.98 19.15
N VAL A 196 -20.06 0.79 18.77
CA VAL A 196 -19.54 1.16 17.45
C VAL A 196 -19.61 -0.04 16.51
N TYR A 197 -20.16 0.16 15.33
CA TYR A 197 -20.32 -0.86 14.30
C TYR A 197 -19.36 -0.63 13.15
N TYR A 198 -18.65 -1.70 12.78
CA TYR A 198 -17.77 -1.73 11.62
C TYR A 198 -18.22 -2.80 10.63
N ASN A 199 -18.09 -2.51 9.34
CA ASN A 199 -18.31 -3.45 8.25
C ASN A 199 -16.99 -3.84 7.60
N ASP A 200 -16.65 -5.13 7.65
CA ASP A 200 -15.45 -5.69 7.02
C ASP A 200 -15.81 -6.88 6.10
N SER A 201 -16.97 -6.82 5.45
CA SER A 201 -17.44 -7.89 4.56
C SER A 201 -16.52 -8.17 3.37
N LYS A 202 -15.54 -7.30 3.10
CA LYS A 202 -14.48 -7.49 2.11
C LYS A 202 -13.30 -8.30 2.64
N GLY A 203 -13.25 -8.57 3.95
CA GLY A 203 -12.29 -9.47 4.59
C GLY A 203 -12.68 -10.93 4.37
N THR A 204 -12.54 -11.43 3.15
CA THR A 204 -13.03 -12.76 2.71
C THR A 204 -12.05 -13.90 2.96
N ASN A 205 -10.94 -13.66 3.62
CA ASN A 205 -9.96 -14.69 3.99
C ASN A 205 -9.54 -14.58 5.46
N PRO A 206 -8.96 -15.65 6.05
CA PRO A 206 -8.57 -15.65 7.46
C PRO A 206 -7.61 -14.54 7.86
N ASP A 207 -6.62 -14.23 7.01
CA ASP A 207 -5.63 -13.20 7.32
C ASP A 207 -6.25 -11.81 7.40
N ALA A 208 -7.15 -11.47 6.47
CA ALA A 208 -7.90 -10.22 6.51
C ALA A 208 -8.76 -10.12 7.77
N ALA A 209 -9.49 -11.18 8.12
CA ALA A 209 -10.32 -11.22 9.33
C ALA A 209 -9.49 -11.06 10.61
N ILE A 210 -8.33 -11.71 10.69
CA ILE A 210 -7.39 -11.58 11.82
C ILE A 210 -6.90 -10.12 11.94
N GLN A 211 -6.55 -9.47 10.83
CA GLN A 211 -6.11 -8.08 10.85
C GLN A 211 -7.23 -7.13 11.27
N ALA A 212 -8.46 -7.37 10.82
CA ALA A 212 -9.62 -6.60 11.23
C ALA A 212 -9.86 -6.70 12.74
N ILE A 213 -9.83 -7.92 13.31
CA ILE A 213 -9.99 -8.13 14.75
C ILE A 213 -8.87 -7.44 15.53
N ARG A 214 -7.61 -7.55 15.07
CA ARG A 214 -6.44 -6.91 15.71
C ARG A 214 -6.48 -5.38 15.64
N ALA A 215 -7.18 -4.81 14.67
CA ALA A 215 -7.34 -3.38 14.53
C ALA A 215 -8.30 -2.76 15.55
N MET A 216 -9.14 -3.58 16.19
CA MET A 216 -10.13 -3.09 17.16
C MET A 216 -9.45 -2.62 18.45
N LYS A 217 -9.85 -1.43 18.92
CA LYS A 217 -9.29 -0.80 20.13
C LYS A 217 -10.05 -1.18 21.42
N TRP A 218 -11.23 -1.81 21.31
CA TRP A 218 -12.12 -2.14 22.41
C TRP A 218 -12.60 -3.59 22.35
N PRO A 219 -13.19 -4.13 23.43
CA PRO A 219 -13.84 -5.44 23.38
C PRO A 219 -14.81 -5.50 22.23
N THR A 220 -14.68 -6.51 21.38
CA THR A 220 -15.36 -6.61 20.09
C THR A 220 -16.15 -7.89 19.99
N VAL A 221 -17.38 -7.78 19.51
CA VAL A 221 -18.21 -8.94 19.12
C VAL A 221 -18.05 -9.12 17.61
N LEU A 222 -17.47 -10.26 17.22
CA LEU A 222 -17.35 -10.63 15.81
C LEU A 222 -18.65 -11.29 15.33
N ILE A 223 -19.19 -10.79 14.23
CA ILE A 223 -20.25 -11.44 13.46
C ILE A 223 -19.59 -11.94 12.17
N GLY A 224 -19.43 -13.24 12.05
CA GLY A 224 -18.81 -13.88 10.88
C GLY A 224 -19.77 -14.88 10.26
N GLY A 225 -19.61 -15.12 8.97
CA GLY A 225 -20.38 -16.12 8.24
C GLY A 225 -20.17 -15.95 6.75
N GLY A 226 -20.63 -16.92 5.99
CA GLY A 226 -20.51 -16.95 4.54
C GLY A 226 -20.56 -18.41 4.06
N TYR A 227 -20.50 -18.57 2.77
CA TYR A 227 -20.34 -19.87 2.11
C TYR A 227 -18.88 -20.00 1.66
N ASP A 228 -18.29 -21.17 1.93
CA ASP A 228 -16.94 -21.56 1.51
C ASP A 228 -17.04 -22.45 0.25
#